data_dc3b2378603dc63ddc54587e9a878f22
#
_entry.id   dc3b2378603dc63ddc54587e9a878f22
#
_cell.length_a   1.000
_cell.length_b   1.000
_cell.length_c   1.000
_cell.angle_alpha   90.00
_cell.angle_beta   90.00
_cell.angle_gamma   90.00
#
_symmetry.space_group_name_H-M   'P 1'
#
loop_
_entity.id
_entity.type
_entity.pdbx_description
1 polymer ?
#
loop_
_entity_poly.entity_id
_entity_poly.type
_entity_poly.pdbx_seq_one_letter_code
_entity_poly.pdbx_strand_id
1 'polypeptide(L)'
;MTEKRVIIFLKSIINLLISILFTMVFVIVISLIIQKFILKEQVPNILGYKILQVMSGSMSGEFEVGDTILIKEVKNDSDLKIGNVVTYKVAPNTLVTHRIVDITKIDENLTYTMKGDSNNTVDSEKVNFSDIEGMYIKKLKITGKLINFMQQKYGMVIIFTIPIISVIFVINDEKNKAEKRNK
;
A
#
# COMPACT_ATOMS: atom_id res chain seq x y z
N MET A 1 24.71 37.47 12.06
CA MET A 1 23.78 36.57 12.78
C MET A 1 24.66 35.56 13.54
N THR A 2 24.58 35.47 14.88
CA THR A 2 25.50 34.62 15.66
C THR A 2 25.25 33.16 15.34
N GLU A 3 26.29 32.32 15.23
CA GLU A 3 26.21 30.87 14.94
C GLU A 3 25.16 30.15 15.79
N LYS A 4 25.03 30.50 17.06
CA LYS A 4 23.99 29.97 17.96
C LYS A 4 22.56 30.18 17.46
N ARG A 5 22.24 31.34 16.84
CA ARG A 5 20.91 31.61 16.30
C ARG A 5 20.61 30.76 15.07
N VAL A 6 21.61 30.54 14.22
CA VAL A 6 21.49 29.65 13.05
C VAL A 6 21.22 28.22 13.48
N ILE A 7 21.95 27.70 14.45
CA ILE A 7 21.77 26.35 14.96
C ILE A 7 20.37 26.16 15.58
N ILE A 8 19.87 27.14 16.34
CA ILE A 8 18.51 27.08 16.93
C ILE A 8 17.45 27.10 15.82
N PHE A 9 17.61 27.93 14.81
CA PHE A 9 16.69 28.00 13.67
C PHE A 9 16.69 26.70 12.88
N LEU A 10 17.85 26.11 12.56
CA LEU A 10 17.94 24.81 11.89
C LEU A 10 17.28 23.68 12.70
N LYS A 11 17.49 23.62 14.01
CA LYS A 11 16.81 22.65 14.89
C LYS A 11 15.29 22.82 14.87
N SER A 12 14.78 24.05 14.88
CA SER A 12 13.33 24.30 14.78
C SER A 12 12.75 23.82 13.46
N ILE A 13 13.43 24.04 12.33
CA ILE A 13 13.03 23.53 11.03
C ILE A 13 13.02 22.01 11.02
N ILE A 14 14.07 21.37 11.52
CA ILE A 14 14.15 19.90 11.59
C ILE A 14 12.99 19.34 12.42
N ASN A 15 12.71 19.91 13.59
CA ASN A 15 11.61 19.47 14.44
C ASN A 15 10.24 19.65 13.73
N LEU A 16 10.06 20.75 13.01
CA LEU A 16 8.85 20.98 12.21
C LEU A 16 8.69 19.93 11.11
N LEU A 17 9.76 19.63 10.36
CA LEU A 17 9.74 18.61 9.31
C LEU A 17 9.45 17.21 9.88
N ILE A 18 10.05 16.88 11.01
CA ILE A 18 9.78 15.62 11.73
C ILE A 18 8.30 15.56 12.15
N SER A 19 7.75 16.62 12.72
CA SER A 19 6.34 16.70 13.13
C SER A 19 5.39 16.50 11.95
N ILE A 20 5.67 17.16 10.82
CA ILE A 20 4.87 17.00 9.58
C ILE A 20 4.93 15.56 9.09
N LEU A 21 6.12 14.95 9.06
CA LEU A 21 6.29 13.56 8.64
C LEU A 21 5.48 12.61 9.54
N PHE A 22 5.54 12.77 10.86
CA PHE A 22 4.77 11.96 11.80
C PHE A 22 3.27 12.14 11.63
N THR A 23 2.80 13.37 11.46
CA THR A 23 1.38 13.63 11.21
C THR A 23 0.91 12.94 9.93
N MET A 24 1.71 13.00 8.86
CA MET A 24 1.40 12.34 7.59
C MET A 24 1.32 10.82 7.75
N VAL A 25 2.30 10.20 8.42
CA VAL A 25 2.29 8.77 8.71
C VAL A 25 1.08 8.37 9.56
N PHE A 26 0.76 9.16 10.59
CA PHE A 26 -0.39 8.92 11.44
C PHE A 26 -1.71 8.93 10.66
N VAL A 27 -1.91 9.92 9.77
CA VAL A 27 -3.10 10.01 8.91
C VAL A 27 -3.19 8.80 7.98
N ILE A 28 -2.08 8.37 7.38
CA ILE A 28 -2.05 7.16 6.53
C ILE A 28 -2.46 5.93 7.34
N VAL A 29 -1.89 5.73 8.52
CA VAL A 29 -2.21 4.57 9.37
C VAL A 29 -3.68 4.56 9.79
N ILE A 30 -4.24 5.70 10.21
CA ILE A 30 -5.67 5.82 10.53
C ILE A 30 -6.53 5.48 9.31
N SER A 31 -6.17 5.98 8.13
CA SER A 31 -6.88 5.66 6.88
C SER A 31 -6.88 4.15 6.60
N LEU A 32 -5.75 3.46 6.76
CA LEU A 32 -5.65 2.01 6.59
C LEU A 32 -6.51 1.23 7.58
N ILE A 33 -6.57 1.69 8.83
CA ILE A 33 -7.43 1.08 9.86
C ILE A 33 -8.91 1.24 9.49
N ILE A 34 -9.33 2.43 9.07
CA ILE A 34 -10.71 2.69 8.64
C ILE A 34 -11.07 1.79 7.46
N GLN A 35 -10.22 1.71 6.42
CA GLN A 35 -10.46 0.85 5.25
C GLN A 35 -10.64 -0.61 5.67
N LYS A 36 -9.75 -1.13 6.52
CA LYS A 36 -9.77 -2.54 6.94
C LYS A 36 -10.95 -2.88 7.86
N PHE A 37 -11.24 -2.06 8.86
CA PHE A 37 -12.18 -2.41 9.93
C PHE A 37 -13.59 -1.84 9.71
N ILE A 38 -13.72 -0.68 9.10
CA ILE A 38 -15.01 -0.02 8.87
C ILE A 38 -15.53 -0.33 7.46
N LEU A 39 -14.71 -0.13 6.42
CA LEU A 39 -15.10 -0.37 5.05
C LEU A 39 -14.97 -1.84 4.65
N LYS A 40 -14.33 -2.68 5.48
CA LYS A 40 -14.09 -4.11 5.25
C LYS A 40 -13.40 -4.40 3.91
N GLU A 41 -12.58 -3.48 3.44
CA GLU A 41 -11.80 -3.69 2.24
C GLU A 41 -10.76 -4.79 2.45
N GLN A 42 -10.67 -5.73 1.50
CA GLN A 42 -9.72 -6.84 1.58
C GLN A 42 -8.28 -6.36 1.52
N VAL A 43 -8.01 -5.39 0.64
CA VAL A 43 -6.68 -4.81 0.46
C VAL A 43 -6.81 -3.28 0.56
N PRO A 44 -6.17 -2.68 1.57
CA PRO A 44 -6.18 -1.23 1.72
C PRO A 44 -5.63 -0.53 0.49
N ASN A 45 -6.30 0.54 0.10
CA ASN A 45 -5.92 1.41 -1.01
C ASN A 45 -5.20 2.66 -0.47
N ILE A 46 -4.00 2.93 -0.97
CA ILE A 46 -3.24 4.15 -0.66
C ILE A 46 -3.07 4.93 -1.96
N LEU A 47 -3.83 5.99 -2.14
CA LEU A 47 -3.76 6.88 -3.30
C LEU A 47 -3.90 6.15 -4.65
N GLY A 48 -4.76 5.15 -4.71
CA GLY A 48 -4.97 4.32 -5.90
C GLY A 48 -4.00 3.16 -6.06
N TYR A 49 -3.13 2.91 -5.08
CA TYR A 49 -2.20 1.79 -5.09
C TYR A 49 -2.54 0.77 -3.99
N LYS A 50 -2.41 -0.51 -4.32
CA LYS A 50 -2.59 -1.63 -3.39
C LYS A 50 -1.35 -2.52 -3.41
N ILE A 51 -1.03 -3.11 -2.26
CA ILE A 51 0.12 -4.02 -2.10
C ILE A 51 -0.42 -5.40 -1.77
N LEU A 52 -0.01 -6.39 -2.56
CA LEU A 52 -0.46 -7.77 -2.45
C LEU A 52 0.73 -8.72 -2.27
N GLN A 53 0.51 -9.82 -1.54
CA GLN A 53 1.45 -10.92 -1.47
C GLN A 53 1.00 -12.03 -2.41
N VAL A 54 1.93 -12.57 -3.18
CA VAL A 54 1.71 -13.68 -4.10
C VAL A 54 1.62 -14.98 -3.30
N MET A 55 0.49 -15.67 -3.42
CA MET A 55 0.20 -16.89 -2.67
C MET A 55 0.25 -18.18 -3.52
N SER A 56 0.29 -18.06 -4.84
CA SER A 56 0.32 -19.20 -5.76
C SER A 56 1.30 -19.01 -6.90
N GLY A 57 1.70 -20.08 -7.56
CA GLY A 57 2.66 -20.06 -8.67
C GLY A 57 2.03 -19.88 -10.05
N SER A 58 0.75 -19.49 -10.17
CA SER A 58 0.08 -19.35 -11.47
C SER A 58 0.72 -18.30 -12.40
N MET A 59 1.52 -17.40 -11.84
CA MET A 59 2.25 -16.34 -12.56
C MET A 59 3.77 -16.53 -12.45
N SER A 60 4.26 -17.74 -12.17
CA SER A 60 5.70 -18.02 -12.14
C SER A 60 6.37 -17.63 -13.45
N GLY A 61 7.54 -17.00 -13.33
CA GLY A 61 8.23 -16.34 -14.44
C GLY A 61 8.05 -14.81 -14.45
N GLU A 62 6.90 -14.30 -14.09
CA GLU A 62 6.69 -12.86 -13.84
C GLU A 62 6.97 -12.52 -12.35
N PHE A 63 6.38 -13.28 -11.44
CA PHE A 63 6.63 -13.22 -9.99
C PHE A 63 6.36 -14.56 -9.31
N GLU A 64 7.03 -14.81 -8.18
CA GLU A 64 7.02 -16.10 -7.48
C GLU A 64 6.21 -16.06 -6.18
N VAL A 65 5.87 -17.24 -5.65
CA VAL A 65 5.20 -17.37 -4.35
C VAL A 65 6.03 -16.68 -3.25
N GLY A 66 5.37 -15.84 -2.46
CA GLY A 66 6.00 -15.03 -1.41
C GLY A 66 6.50 -13.66 -1.86
N ASP A 67 6.53 -13.39 -3.17
CA ASP A 67 6.79 -12.05 -3.68
C ASP A 67 5.70 -11.06 -3.26
N THR A 68 6.08 -9.81 -3.22
CA THR A 68 5.14 -8.71 -3.00
C THR A 68 5.00 -7.90 -4.27
N ILE A 69 3.77 -7.68 -4.72
CA ILE A 69 3.46 -6.91 -5.92
C ILE A 69 2.73 -5.62 -5.60
N LEU A 70 2.99 -4.60 -6.39
CA LEU A 70 2.27 -3.33 -6.40
C LEU A 70 1.30 -3.34 -7.57
N ILE A 71 0.03 -3.11 -7.28
CA ILE A 71 -0.99 -2.87 -8.30
C ILE A 71 -1.50 -1.45 -8.19
N LYS A 72 -2.01 -0.92 -9.30
CA LYS A 72 -2.66 0.40 -9.38
C LYS A 72 -4.09 0.22 -9.85
N GLU A 73 -5.01 0.85 -9.15
CA GLU A 73 -6.42 0.92 -9.54
C GLU A 73 -6.57 1.46 -10.96
N VAL A 74 -7.44 0.83 -11.74
CA VAL A 74 -7.75 1.23 -13.11
C VAL A 74 -9.09 1.97 -13.09
N LYS A 75 -9.11 3.18 -13.61
CA LYS A 75 -10.31 4.03 -13.58
C LYS A 75 -11.20 3.85 -14.80
N ASN A 76 -10.61 3.52 -15.94
CA ASN A 76 -11.32 3.36 -17.20
C ASN A 76 -11.00 1.98 -17.79
N ASP A 77 -11.99 1.31 -18.32
CA ASP A 77 -11.84 0.03 -19.03
C ASP A 77 -10.94 0.14 -20.27
N SER A 78 -10.95 1.30 -20.93
CA SER A 78 -10.09 1.62 -22.09
C SER A 78 -8.59 1.60 -21.79
N ASP A 79 -8.19 1.66 -20.50
CA ASP A 79 -6.78 1.59 -20.09
C ASP A 79 -6.26 0.15 -20.09
N LEU A 80 -7.17 -0.85 -20.16
CA LEU A 80 -6.82 -2.26 -20.17
C LEU A 80 -6.60 -2.80 -21.57
N LYS A 81 -5.54 -3.58 -21.73
CA LYS A 81 -5.13 -4.17 -23.01
C LYS A 81 -4.77 -5.64 -22.83
N ILE A 82 -4.89 -6.41 -23.92
CA ILE A 82 -4.33 -7.77 -23.98
C ILE A 82 -2.85 -7.70 -23.60
N GLY A 83 -2.41 -8.61 -22.74
CA GLY A 83 -1.06 -8.66 -22.18
C GLY A 83 -0.91 -7.97 -20.82
N ASN A 84 -1.85 -7.10 -20.40
CA ASN A 84 -1.80 -6.55 -19.05
C ASN A 84 -2.03 -7.64 -17.99
N VAL A 85 -1.28 -7.59 -16.90
CA VAL A 85 -1.50 -8.40 -15.71
C VAL A 85 -2.38 -7.63 -14.76
N VAL A 86 -3.50 -8.20 -14.36
CA VAL A 86 -4.48 -7.55 -13.50
C VAL A 86 -4.86 -8.45 -12.32
N THR A 87 -5.16 -7.82 -11.20
CA THR A 87 -5.77 -8.48 -10.04
C THR A 87 -7.27 -8.25 -10.07
N TYR A 88 -8.05 -9.28 -9.88
CA TYR A 88 -9.50 -9.25 -9.91
C TYR A 88 -10.10 -10.15 -8.84
N LYS A 89 -11.36 -9.89 -8.51
CA LYS A 89 -12.13 -10.60 -7.51
C LYS A 89 -12.86 -11.78 -8.15
N VAL A 90 -12.65 -12.99 -7.63
CA VAL A 90 -13.36 -14.21 -8.05
C VAL A 90 -14.41 -14.66 -7.01
N ALA A 91 -14.26 -14.21 -5.77
CA ALA A 91 -15.21 -14.46 -4.68
C ALA A 91 -15.08 -13.36 -3.63
N PRO A 92 -16.02 -13.22 -2.67
CA PRO A 92 -16.01 -12.12 -1.69
C PRO A 92 -14.68 -11.88 -0.98
N ASN A 93 -13.88 -12.93 -0.78
CA ASN A 93 -12.58 -12.82 -0.09
C ASN A 93 -11.42 -13.45 -0.89
N THR A 94 -11.55 -13.53 -2.20
CA THR A 94 -10.55 -14.19 -3.03
C THR A 94 -10.17 -13.29 -4.20
N LEU A 95 -8.90 -12.91 -4.23
CA LEU A 95 -8.28 -12.17 -5.32
C LEU A 95 -7.37 -13.10 -6.12
N VAL A 96 -7.41 -12.95 -7.43
CA VAL A 96 -6.54 -13.66 -8.38
C VAL A 96 -5.82 -12.63 -9.23
N THR A 97 -4.57 -12.91 -9.57
CA THR A 97 -3.77 -12.06 -10.46
C THR A 97 -3.34 -12.87 -11.66
N HIS A 98 -3.88 -12.53 -12.83
CA HIS A 98 -3.60 -13.21 -14.10
C HIS A 98 -3.43 -12.20 -15.23
N ARG A 99 -3.03 -12.69 -16.40
CA ARG A 99 -2.84 -11.90 -17.60
C ARG A 99 -4.11 -11.89 -18.45
N ILE A 100 -4.46 -10.72 -19.00
CA ILE A 100 -5.52 -10.58 -20.00
C ILE A 100 -5.02 -11.22 -21.31
N VAL A 101 -5.70 -12.25 -21.78
CA VAL A 101 -5.37 -12.94 -23.03
C VAL A 101 -6.38 -12.64 -24.14
N ASP A 102 -7.58 -12.21 -23.80
CA ASP A 102 -8.59 -11.78 -24.75
C ASP A 102 -9.53 -10.74 -24.13
N ILE A 103 -10.08 -9.85 -24.97
CA ILE A 103 -11.06 -8.82 -24.59
C ILE A 103 -12.23 -8.96 -25.56
N THR A 104 -13.42 -9.25 -25.05
CA THR A 104 -14.66 -9.42 -25.82
C THR A 104 -15.66 -8.36 -25.39
N LYS A 105 -16.35 -7.75 -26.35
CA LYS A 105 -17.46 -6.84 -26.06
C LYS A 105 -18.77 -7.62 -26.08
N ILE A 106 -19.50 -7.61 -24.97
CA ILE A 106 -20.82 -8.23 -24.81
C ILE A 106 -21.78 -7.13 -24.34
N ASP A 107 -22.81 -6.85 -25.09
CA ASP A 107 -23.89 -5.88 -24.75
C ASP A 107 -23.32 -4.53 -24.20
N GLU A 108 -22.39 -3.93 -24.97
CA GLU A 108 -21.67 -2.70 -24.63
C GLU A 108 -20.64 -2.79 -23.48
N ASN A 109 -20.62 -3.86 -22.72
CA ASN A 109 -19.63 -4.08 -21.67
C ASN A 109 -18.43 -4.86 -22.18
N LEU A 110 -17.22 -4.45 -21.75
CA LEU A 110 -16.01 -5.22 -21.99
C LEU A 110 -15.89 -6.34 -20.96
N THR A 111 -15.62 -7.53 -21.45
CA THR A 111 -15.30 -8.70 -20.63
C THR A 111 -13.92 -9.22 -20.98
N TYR A 112 -13.20 -9.69 -19.97
CA TYR A 112 -11.80 -10.07 -20.07
C TYR A 112 -11.65 -11.56 -19.84
N THR A 113 -10.96 -12.24 -20.75
CA THR A 113 -10.52 -13.63 -20.58
C THR A 113 -9.13 -13.61 -19.95
N MET A 114 -8.99 -14.29 -18.81
CA MET A 114 -7.76 -14.29 -18.03
C MET A 114 -7.04 -15.63 -18.16
N LYS A 115 -5.71 -15.58 -17.97
CA LYS A 115 -4.88 -16.78 -17.88
C LYS A 115 -3.67 -16.53 -17.00
N GLY A 116 -3.37 -17.42 -16.08
CA GLY A 116 -2.09 -17.47 -15.39
C GLY A 116 -0.96 -17.87 -16.33
N ASP A 117 0.18 -17.20 -16.27
CA ASP A 117 1.31 -17.43 -17.19
C ASP A 117 1.80 -18.89 -17.14
N SER A 118 1.73 -19.53 -15.96
CA SER A 118 2.10 -20.93 -15.75
C SER A 118 0.93 -21.91 -15.88
N ASN A 119 -0.29 -21.44 -16.16
CA ASN A 119 -1.45 -22.30 -16.32
C ASN A 119 -1.52 -22.87 -17.74
N ASN A 120 -2.00 -24.09 -17.90
CA ASN A 120 -2.20 -24.72 -19.22
C ASN A 120 -3.44 -24.17 -19.95
N THR A 121 -4.46 -23.76 -19.20
CA THR A 121 -5.76 -23.30 -19.73
C THR A 121 -6.06 -21.88 -19.29
N VAL A 122 -6.95 -21.21 -20.03
CA VAL A 122 -7.57 -19.96 -19.60
C VAL A 122 -8.50 -20.20 -18.42
N ASP A 123 -8.80 -19.13 -17.69
CA ASP A 123 -9.75 -19.18 -16.57
C ASP A 123 -11.16 -19.48 -17.11
N SER A 124 -11.94 -20.24 -16.36
CA SER A 124 -13.27 -20.71 -16.80
C SER A 124 -14.30 -19.57 -16.93
N GLU A 125 -14.15 -18.53 -16.13
CA GLU A 125 -15.08 -17.40 -16.08
C GLU A 125 -14.44 -16.17 -16.70
N LYS A 126 -15.26 -15.40 -17.45
CA LYS A 126 -14.88 -14.06 -17.92
C LYS A 126 -15.02 -13.06 -16.78
N VAL A 127 -14.13 -12.11 -16.74
CA VAL A 127 -14.06 -11.07 -15.71
C VAL A 127 -14.67 -9.78 -16.25
N ASN A 128 -15.53 -9.12 -15.47
CA ASN A 128 -16.04 -7.80 -15.79
C ASN A 128 -15.10 -6.71 -15.27
N PHE A 129 -15.16 -5.52 -15.82
CA PHE A 129 -14.36 -4.39 -15.36
C PHE A 129 -14.60 -4.08 -13.87
N SER A 130 -15.85 -4.22 -13.40
CA SER A 130 -16.22 -4.00 -11.99
C SER A 130 -15.51 -4.91 -11.00
N ASP A 131 -15.04 -6.06 -11.45
CA ASP A 131 -14.37 -7.06 -10.61
C ASP A 131 -12.85 -6.84 -10.57
N ILE A 132 -12.32 -5.93 -11.41
CA ILE A 132 -10.89 -5.63 -11.50
C ILE A 132 -10.48 -4.69 -10.36
N GLU A 133 -9.59 -5.16 -9.52
CA GLU A 133 -9.05 -4.43 -8.36
C GLU A 133 -7.86 -3.52 -8.73
N GLY A 134 -7.17 -3.83 -9.81
CA GLY A 134 -6.05 -3.03 -10.30
C GLY A 134 -5.11 -3.77 -11.24
N MET A 135 -4.29 -3.00 -11.93
CA MET A 135 -3.27 -3.47 -12.87
C MET A 135 -1.91 -3.58 -12.16
N TYR A 136 -1.18 -4.65 -12.41
CA TYR A 136 0.17 -4.88 -11.92
C TYR A 136 1.12 -3.81 -12.46
N ILE A 137 1.93 -3.25 -11.57
CA ILE A 137 2.93 -2.24 -11.91
C ILE A 137 4.34 -2.82 -11.80
N LYS A 138 4.64 -3.45 -10.65
CA LYS A 138 5.98 -4.02 -10.41
C LYS A 138 6.02 -4.92 -9.19
N LYS A 139 7.02 -5.78 -9.15
CA LYS A 139 7.43 -6.50 -7.95
C LYS A 139 8.18 -5.57 -7.01
N LEU A 140 7.83 -5.60 -5.73
CA LEU A 140 8.52 -4.85 -4.69
C LEU A 140 9.63 -5.72 -4.08
N LYS A 141 10.80 -5.13 -3.83
CA LYS A 141 11.92 -5.82 -3.16
C LYS A 141 11.69 -6.02 -1.64
N ILE A 142 10.50 -5.71 -1.16
CA ILE A 142 10.11 -5.88 0.25
C ILE A 142 9.70 -7.34 0.42
N THR A 143 10.37 -8.05 1.30
CA THR A 143 10.01 -9.45 1.59
C THR A 143 8.63 -9.50 2.26
N GLY A 144 7.79 -10.45 1.86
CA GLY A 144 6.48 -10.68 2.50
C GLY A 144 6.58 -10.86 4.02
N LYS A 145 7.74 -11.31 4.54
CA LYS A 145 8.03 -11.39 5.98
C LYS A 145 7.93 -10.03 6.69
N LEU A 146 8.40 -8.95 6.07
CA LEU A 146 8.31 -7.60 6.67
C LEU A 146 6.87 -7.12 6.68
N ILE A 147 6.13 -7.34 5.59
CA ILE A 147 4.71 -6.97 5.51
C ILE A 147 3.90 -7.76 6.53
N ASN A 148 4.11 -9.08 6.62
CA ASN A 148 3.47 -9.93 7.62
C ASN A 148 3.80 -9.47 9.05
N PHE A 149 5.06 -9.11 9.32
CA PHE A 149 5.45 -8.55 10.61
C PHE A 149 4.72 -7.25 10.93
N MET A 150 4.61 -6.32 9.98
CA MET A 150 3.88 -5.07 10.16
C MET A 150 2.38 -5.27 10.36
N GLN A 151 1.80 -6.32 9.79
CA GLN A 151 0.38 -6.67 9.95
C GLN A 151 0.08 -7.46 11.24
N GLN A 152 1.11 -7.99 11.89
CA GLN A 152 0.94 -8.66 13.18
C GLN A 152 0.71 -7.64 14.31
N LYS A 153 0.07 -8.11 15.38
CA LYS A 153 -0.24 -7.30 16.57
C LYS A 153 0.97 -6.50 17.10
N TYR A 154 2.14 -7.10 17.11
CA TYR A 154 3.39 -6.45 17.57
C TYR A 154 3.90 -5.39 16.59
N GLY A 155 3.81 -5.63 15.29
CA GLY A 155 4.19 -4.64 14.28
C GLY A 155 3.36 -3.37 14.38
N MET A 156 2.05 -3.51 14.56
CA MET A 156 1.16 -2.36 14.80
C MET A 156 1.53 -1.60 16.07
N VAL A 157 1.80 -2.31 17.19
CA VAL A 157 2.22 -1.66 18.43
C VAL A 157 3.49 -0.83 18.23
N ILE A 158 4.49 -1.35 17.53
CA ILE A 158 5.74 -0.64 17.25
C ILE A 158 5.49 0.61 16.40
N ILE A 159 4.67 0.50 15.36
CA ILE A 159 4.31 1.63 14.47
C ILE A 159 3.64 2.77 15.26
N PHE A 160 2.83 2.45 16.27
CA PHE A 160 2.16 3.47 17.09
C PHE A 160 3.03 4.02 18.22
N THR A 161 3.84 3.19 18.87
CA THR A 161 4.61 3.61 20.06
C THR A 161 5.80 4.49 19.71
N ILE A 162 6.52 4.21 18.63
CA ILE A 162 7.69 5.02 18.24
C ILE A 162 7.34 6.49 17.99
N PRO A 163 6.30 6.84 17.21
CA PRO A 163 5.87 8.22 17.04
C PRO A 163 5.49 8.90 18.35
N ILE A 164 4.74 8.22 19.21
CA ILE A 164 4.29 8.78 20.49
C ILE A 164 5.50 9.10 21.39
N ILE A 165 6.44 8.18 21.50
CA ILE A 165 7.66 8.38 22.30
C ILE A 165 8.48 9.56 21.75
N SER A 166 8.62 9.68 20.42
CA SER A 166 9.37 10.78 19.82
C SER A 166 8.72 12.15 20.07
N VAL A 167 7.40 12.25 20.01
CA VAL A 167 6.65 13.48 20.33
C VAL A 167 6.84 13.85 21.81
N ILE A 168 6.73 12.89 22.73
CA ILE A 168 6.96 13.10 24.16
C ILE A 168 8.39 13.61 24.40
N PHE A 169 9.38 13.02 23.72
CA PHE A 169 10.76 13.44 23.84
C PHE A 169 10.99 14.88 23.37
N VAL A 170 10.39 15.28 22.25
CA VAL A 170 10.47 16.65 21.73
C VAL A 170 9.83 17.65 22.70
N ILE A 171 8.62 17.34 23.23
CA ILE A 171 7.93 18.20 24.19
C ILE A 171 8.75 18.39 25.48
N ASN A 172 9.35 17.31 25.99
CA ASN A 172 10.18 17.38 27.19
C ASN A 172 11.48 18.17 26.99
N ASP A 173 12.11 18.06 25.82
CA ASP A 173 13.30 18.83 25.46
C ASP A 173 12.97 20.35 25.39
N GLU A 174 11.82 20.71 24.85
CA GLU A 174 11.34 22.09 24.80
C GLU A 174 11.03 22.67 26.20
N LYS A 175 10.37 21.89 27.07
CA LYS A 175 10.12 22.30 28.48
C LYS A 175 11.43 22.54 29.24
N ASN A 176 12.38 21.62 29.14
CA ASN A 176 13.69 21.73 29.79
C ASN A 176 14.48 22.96 29.32
N LYS A 177 14.34 23.35 28.04
CA LYS A 177 14.95 24.58 27.51
C LYS A 177 14.25 25.86 28.01
N ALA A 178 12.93 25.84 28.15
CA ALA A 178 12.18 26.96 28.70
C ALA A 178 12.52 27.22 30.18
N GLU A 179 12.63 26.17 30.99
CA GLU A 179 13.06 26.29 32.40
C GLU A 179 14.47 26.85 32.56
N LYS A 180 15.41 26.44 31.68
CA LYS A 180 16.79 26.98 31.69
C LYS A 180 16.90 28.40 31.19
N ARG A 181 15.89 28.96 30.52
CA ARG A 181 15.84 30.36 30.10
C ARG A 181 15.30 31.31 31.20
N ASN A 182 14.53 30.74 32.14
CA ASN A 182 13.89 31.52 33.22
C ASN A 182 14.70 31.50 34.53
N LYS A 183 15.85 30.83 34.54
CA LYS A 183 16.90 30.87 35.59
C LYS A 183 18.09 31.69 35.11
#